data_cd3b85b1271b101faaf5ea322a424b5b
#
_entry.id   cd3b85b1271b101faaf5ea322a424b5b
#
_cell.length_a   1.000
_cell.length_b   1.000
_cell.length_c   1.000
_cell.angle_alpha   90.00
_cell.angle_beta   90.00
_cell.angle_gamma   90.00
#
_symmetry.space_group_name_H-M   'P 1'
#
loop_
_entity.id
_entity.type
_entity.pdbx_description
1 polymer ?
#
loop_
_entity_poly.entity_id
_entity_poly.type
_entity_poly.pdbx_seq_one_letter_code
_entity_poly.pdbx_strand_id
1 'polypeptide(L)'
;MISYLVGWLNRNDLQVAAHQELTRRWWATRRSEFDLFASSIVIDEAADGEATLAAERLRFLRELTLLRVPVEAHVLKSQLLRRTQIPEKAENDALHIAVAAVQGMEFLATWNCKHIANAVTLPLVYEVCRAEGYEPPIVCTPYELMGEDYEEV
;
A
#
# COMPACT_ATOMS: atom_id res chain seq x y z
N MET A 1 1.02 1.31 5.20
CA MET A 1 2.43 1.74 5.22
C MET A 1 2.64 3.06 5.98
N ILE A 2 1.96 4.13 5.64
CA ILE A 2 2.12 5.47 6.28
C ILE A 2 1.99 5.44 7.82
N SER A 3 1.12 4.61 8.37
CA SER A 3 0.96 4.47 9.82
C SER A 3 2.24 4.04 10.56
N TYR A 4 3.17 3.39 9.88
CA TYR A 4 4.45 2.96 10.45
C TYR A 4 5.53 4.05 10.46
N LEU A 5 5.28 5.19 9.81
CA LEU A 5 6.19 6.34 9.83
C LEU A 5 6.05 7.20 11.09
N VAL A 6 4.90 7.12 11.77
CA VAL A 6 4.51 8.01 12.87
C VAL A 6 4.49 7.30 14.23
N GLY A 7 4.42 8.09 15.30
CA GLY A 7 4.29 7.60 16.68
C GLY A 7 5.60 7.02 17.24
N TRP A 8 5.52 6.53 18.46
CA TRP A 8 6.64 5.88 19.14
C TRP A 8 6.83 4.45 18.67
N LEU A 9 8.09 3.96 18.70
CA LEU A 9 8.39 2.58 18.39
C LEU A 9 7.62 1.64 19.34
N ASN A 10 6.87 0.70 18.79
CA ASN A 10 6.09 -0.25 19.58
C ASN A 10 6.99 -1.36 20.14
N ARG A 11 7.49 -1.18 21.35
CA ARG A 11 8.37 -2.13 22.00
C ARG A 11 7.66 -3.39 22.53
N ASN A 12 6.34 -3.37 22.59
CA ASN A 12 5.54 -4.49 23.09
C ASN A 12 5.12 -5.46 21.98
N ASP A 13 5.25 -5.04 20.71
CA ASP A 13 4.97 -5.87 19.53
C ASP A 13 6.17 -5.78 18.58
N LEU A 14 6.97 -6.85 18.58
CA LEU A 14 8.20 -6.93 17.79
C LEU A 14 7.94 -6.86 16.29
N GLN A 15 6.80 -7.40 15.82
CA GLN A 15 6.45 -7.35 14.40
C GLN A 15 6.11 -5.92 13.98
N VAL A 16 5.32 -5.22 14.75
CA VAL A 16 4.98 -3.80 14.50
C VAL A 16 6.24 -2.95 14.59
N ALA A 17 7.11 -3.18 15.58
CA ALA A 17 8.37 -2.46 15.70
C ALA A 17 9.28 -2.65 14.48
N ALA A 18 9.40 -3.87 13.99
CA ALA A 18 10.19 -4.16 12.79
C ALA A 18 9.61 -3.46 11.55
N HIS A 19 8.29 -3.47 11.35
CA HIS A 19 7.64 -2.75 10.25
C HIS A 19 7.86 -1.23 10.35
N GLN A 20 7.79 -0.66 11.55
CA GLN A 20 8.06 0.76 11.78
C GLN A 20 9.51 1.11 11.42
N GLU A 21 10.47 0.33 11.89
CA GLU A 21 11.89 0.57 11.63
C GLU A 21 12.22 0.46 10.15
N LEU A 22 11.80 -0.62 9.49
CA LEU A 22 12.00 -0.82 8.06
C LEU A 22 11.33 0.28 7.21
N THR A 23 10.11 0.68 7.54
CA THR A 23 9.42 1.74 6.80
C THR A 23 10.14 3.08 6.94
N ARG A 24 10.58 3.43 8.15
CA ARG A 24 11.32 4.67 8.41
C ARG A 24 12.67 4.68 7.72
N ARG A 25 13.38 3.55 7.74
CA ARG A 25 14.65 3.40 7.04
C ARG A 25 14.46 3.56 5.54
N TRP A 26 13.50 2.86 4.94
CA TRP A 26 13.17 3.01 3.53
C TRP A 26 12.81 4.46 3.18
N TRP A 27 11.97 5.09 3.98
CA TRP A 27 11.58 6.49 3.77
C TRP A 27 12.77 7.44 3.81
N ALA A 28 13.70 7.24 4.72
CA ALA A 28 14.87 8.08 4.88
C ALA A 28 15.93 7.86 3.79
N THR A 29 16.10 6.64 3.30
CA THR A 29 17.23 6.26 2.44
C THR A 29 16.87 6.00 0.99
N ARG A 30 15.65 5.53 0.71
CA ARG A 30 15.28 5.05 -0.64
C ARG A 30 14.17 5.84 -1.31
N ARG A 31 13.36 6.59 -0.57
CA ARG A 31 12.17 7.26 -1.14
C ARG A 31 12.49 8.17 -2.32
N SER A 32 13.67 8.78 -2.34
CA SER A 32 14.09 9.70 -3.42
C SER A 32 14.32 9.02 -4.77
N GLU A 33 14.39 7.70 -4.79
CA GLU A 33 14.55 6.90 -6.01
C GLU A 33 13.21 6.56 -6.68
N PHE A 34 12.10 6.94 -6.04
CA PHE A 34 10.75 6.64 -6.49
C PHE A 34 9.91 7.91 -6.63
N ASP A 35 9.06 7.92 -7.65
CA ASP A 35 7.96 8.87 -7.75
C ASP A 35 6.81 8.37 -6.88
N LEU A 36 6.53 9.07 -5.77
CA LEU A 36 5.57 8.62 -4.77
C LEU A 36 4.19 9.21 -4.99
N PHE A 37 3.21 8.33 -4.91
CA PHE A 37 1.79 8.65 -5.08
C PHE A 37 0.97 8.14 -3.89
N ALA A 38 -0.13 8.81 -3.59
CA ALA A 38 -1.15 8.34 -2.67
C ALA A 38 -2.53 8.58 -3.28
N SER A 39 -3.47 7.67 -3.07
CA SER A 39 -4.86 7.88 -3.47
C SER A 39 -5.65 8.60 -2.38
N SER A 40 -6.82 9.14 -2.74
CA SER A 40 -7.74 9.73 -1.75
C SER A 40 -8.14 8.74 -0.65
N ILE A 41 -8.22 7.45 -0.96
CA ILE A 41 -8.51 6.40 0.03
C ILE A 41 -7.43 6.36 1.12
N VAL A 42 -6.15 6.45 0.74
CA VAL A 42 -5.04 6.49 1.69
C VAL A 42 -5.14 7.72 2.60
N ILE A 43 -5.58 8.85 2.06
CA ILE A 43 -5.78 10.09 2.84
C ILE A 43 -6.91 9.90 3.85
N ASP A 44 -8.05 9.33 3.43
CA ASP A 44 -9.18 9.06 4.32
C ASP A 44 -8.78 8.11 5.45
N GLU A 45 -8.09 7.00 5.13
CA GLU A 45 -7.57 6.07 6.13
C GLU A 45 -6.53 6.71 7.08
N ALA A 46 -5.69 7.60 6.55
CA ALA A 46 -4.68 8.29 7.35
C ALA A 46 -5.29 9.32 8.31
N ALA A 47 -6.47 9.86 7.99
CA ALA A 47 -7.21 10.81 8.81
C ALA A 47 -7.93 10.14 10.00
N ASP A 48 -8.11 8.82 9.96
CA ASP A 48 -8.79 8.08 11.01
C ASP A 48 -7.94 7.92 12.29
N GLY A 49 -8.63 7.74 13.43
CA GLY A 49 -8.04 7.40 14.70
C GLY A 49 -7.63 8.62 15.53
N GLU A 50 -6.58 8.48 16.33
CA GLU A 50 -6.11 9.52 17.26
C GLU A 50 -5.61 10.75 16.50
N ALA A 51 -6.09 11.95 16.91
CA ALA A 51 -5.95 13.18 16.14
C ALA A 51 -4.48 13.61 15.91
N THR A 52 -3.60 13.40 16.87
CA THR A 52 -2.18 13.76 16.75
C THR A 52 -1.49 12.85 15.71
N LEU A 53 -1.71 11.54 15.81
CA LEU A 53 -1.15 10.57 14.87
C LEU A 53 -1.74 10.73 13.46
N ALA A 54 -3.02 11.06 13.35
CA ALA A 54 -3.66 11.38 12.08
C ALA A 54 -3.01 12.61 11.42
N ALA A 55 -2.79 13.68 12.19
CA ALA A 55 -2.11 14.89 11.70
C ALA A 55 -0.68 14.60 11.22
N GLU A 56 0.08 13.77 11.95
CA GLU A 56 1.42 13.35 11.54
C GLU A 56 1.39 12.55 10.23
N ARG A 57 0.48 11.58 10.08
CA ARG A 57 0.32 10.80 8.83
C ARG A 57 -0.01 11.68 7.64
N LEU A 58 -0.97 12.59 7.81
CA LEU A 58 -1.37 13.52 6.77
C LEU A 58 -0.23 14.48 6.37
N ARG A 59 0.67 14.82 7.29
CA ARG A 59 1.85 15.61 6.99
C ARG A 59 2.78 14.90 6.00
N PHE A 60 3.05 13.60 6.16
CA PHE A 60 3.82 12.81 5.19
C PHE A 60 3.12 12.74 3.83
N LEU A 61 1.80 12.59 3.81
CA LEU A 61 1.02 12.48 2.58
C LEU A 61 0.96 13.77 1.76
N ARG A 62 1.12 14.94 2.39
CA ARG A 62 1.12 16.25 1.69
C ARG A 62 2.27 16.39 0.69
N GLU A 63 3.34 15.65 0.87
CA GLU A 63 4.50 15.68 -0.03
C GLU A 63 4.33 14.77 -1.25
N LEU A 64 3.28 13.96 -1.30
CA LEU A 64 3.04 12.98 -2.35
C LEU A 64 2.08 13.51 -3.42
N THR A 65 2.23 13.01 -4.63
CA THR A 65 1.27 13.29 -5.70
C THR A 65 -0.02 12.52 -5.45
N LEU A 66 -1.15 13.24 -5.47
CA LEU A 66 -2.46 12.64 -5.22
C LEU A 66 -3.00 11.98 -6.49
N LEU A 67 -3.33 10.70 -6.41
CA LEU A 67 -4.06 9.94 -7.42
C LEU A 67 -5.56 10.06 -7.18
N ARG A 68 -6.29 10.33 -8.25
CA ARG A 68 -7.75 10.21 -8.26
C ARG A 68 -8.16 8.74 -8.29
N VAL A 69 -9.32 8.43 -7.73
CA VAL A 69 -9.96 7.13 -7.85
C VAL A 69 -10.96 7.18 -9.01
N PRO A 70 -10.59 6.70 -10.19
CA PRO A 70 -11.48 6.75 -11.35
C PRO A 70 -12.59 5.69 -11.24
N VAL A 71 -13.65 5.86 -12.02
CA VAL A 71 -14.78 4.90 -12.06
C VAL A 71 -14.31 3.51 -12.45
N GLU A 72 -13.34 3.39 -13.34
CA GLU A 72 -12.72 2.14 -13.78
C GLU A 72 -12.10 1.35 -12.63
N ALA A 73 -11.54 2.05 -11.62
CA ALA A 73 -11.01 1.40 -10.42
C ALA A 73 -12.14 0.75 -9.58
N HIS A 74 -13.30 1.36 -9.51
CA HIS A 74 -14.46 0.74 -8.84
C HIS A 74 -14.99 -0.47 -9.61
N VAL A 75 -14.97 -0.43 -10.94
CA VAL A 75 -15.32 -1.59 -11.77
C VAL A 75 -14.34 -2.73 -11.54
N LEU A 76 -13.03 -2.46 -11.62
CA LEU A 76 -11.98 -3.47 -11.36
C LEU A 76 -12.07 -4.01 -9.92
N LYS A 77 -12.29 -3.15 -8.91
CA LYS A 77 -12.53 -3.59 -7.52
C LYS A 77 -13.65 -4.64 -7.45
N SER A 78 -14.77 -4.40 -8.13
CA SER A 78 -15.90 -5.34 -8.14
C SER A 78 -15.54 -6.67 -8.79
N GLN A 79 -14.70 -6.69 -9.82
CA GLN A 79 -14.19 -7.92 -10.43
C GLN A 79 -13.23 -8.67 -9.49
N LEU A 80 -12.34 -7.94 -8.80
CA LEU A 80 -11.43 -8.51 -7.81
C LEU A 80 -12.20 -9.20 -6.67
N LEU A 81 -13.21 -8.54 -6.10
CA LEU A 81 -14.03 -9.11 -5.03
C LEU A 81 -14.79 -10.37 -5.48
N ARG A 82 -15.28 -10.39 -6.73
CA ARG A 82 -16.06 -11.53 -7.26
C ARG A 82 -15.22 -12.72 -7.68
N ARG A 83 -13.98 -12.50 -8.13
CA ARG A 83 -13.15 -13.50 -8.80
C ARG A 83 -11.91 -13.91 -8.02
N THR A 84 -11.66 -13.27 -6.88
CA THR A 84 -10.54 -13.61 -6.00
C THR A 84 -11.03 -13.97 -4.60
N GLN A 85 -10.09 -14.27 -3.69
CA GLN A 85 -10.39 -14.60 -2.29
C GLN A 85 -10.41 -13.36 -1.37
N ILE A 86 -10.35 -12.14 -1.92
CA ILE A 86 -10.47 -10.91 -1.12
C ILE A 86 -11.92 -10.82 -0.64
N PRO A 87 -12.16 -10.82 0.67
CA PRO A 87 -13.53 -10.78 1.19
C PRO A 87 -14.16 -9.39 1.03
N GLU A 88 -15.49 -9.31 0.92
CA GLU A 88 -16.21 -8.03 0.78
C GLU A 88 -15.87 -7.02 1.88
N LYS A 89 -15.67 -7.48 3.11
CA LYS A 89 -15.24 -6.62 4.23
C LYS A 89 -13.87 -5.96 4.03
N ALA A 90 -13.07 -6.43 3.06
CA ALA A 90 -11.78 -5.89 2.66
C ALA A 90 -11.89 -5.17 1.30
N GLU A 91 -13.02 -4.56 0.99
CA GLU A 91 -13.25 -3.88 -0.29
C GLU A 91 -12.28 -2.71 -0.53
N ASN A 92 -11.83 -2.01 0.52
CA ASN A 92 -10.80 -0.98 0.40
C ASN A 92 -9.45 -1.56 -0.02
N ASP A 93 -9.11 -2.76 0.46
CA ASP A 93 -7.88 -3.44 0.06
C ASP A 93 -7.92 -3.77 -1.45
N ALA A 94 -9.06 -4.27 -1.94
CA ALA A 94 -9.27 -4.48 -3.37
C ALA A 94 -9.24 -3.16 -4.18
N LEU A 95 -9.76 -2.07 -3.61
CA LEU A 95 -9.74 -0.77 -4.25
C LEU A 95 -8.33 -0.18 -4.35
N HIS A 96 -7.46 -0.37 -3.35
CA HIS A 96 -6.05 0.03 -3.45
C HIS A 96 -5.35 -0.67 -4.63
N ILE A 97 -5.56 -1.97 -4.79
CA ILE A 97 -5.01 -2.73 -5.93
C ILE A 97 -5.56 -2.18 -7.25
N ALA A 98 -6.88 -1.99 -7.31
CA ALA A 98 -7.56 -1.51 -8.51
C ALA A 98 -7.08 -0.11 -8.95
N VAL A 99 -6.93 0.82 -8.00
CA VAL A 99 -6.41 2.17 -8.30
C VAL A 99 -4.99 2.09 -8.84
N ALA A 100 -4.12 1.30 -8.21
CA ALA A 100 -2.74 1.16 -8.65
C ALA A 100 -2.66 0.56 -10.07
N ALA A 101 -3.47 -0.45 -10.39
CA ALA A 101 -3.51 -1.07 -11.71
C ALA A 101 -4.05 -0.11 -12.77
N VAL A 102 -5.20 0.54 -12.52
CA VAL A 102 -5.84 1.46 -13.47
C VAL A 102 -4.98 2.70 -13.72
N GLN A 103 -4.29 3.20 -12.72
CA GLN A 103 -3.38 4.35 -12.82
C GLN A 103 -1.99 3.98 -13.35
N GLY A 104 -1.72 2.70 -13.62
CA GLY A 104 -0.46 2.26 -14.20
C GLY A 104 0.75 2.38 -13.26
N MET A 105 0.52 2.19 -11.95
CA MET A 105 1.62 2.19 -10.97
C MET A 105 2.52 0.98 -11.16
N GLU A 106 3.82 1.19 -11.06
CA GLU A 106 4.81 0.11 -11.13
C GLU A 106 4.80 -0.73 -9.86
N PHE A 107 4.73 -0.09 -8.70
CA PHE A 107 4.71 -0.74 -7.39
C PHE A 107 3.50 -0.33 -6.56
N LEU A 108 3.00 -1.25 -5.76
CA LEU A 108 2.07 -1.00 -4.67
C LEU A 108 2.72 -1.48 -3.36
N ALA A 109 3.25 -0.53 -2.59
CA ALA A 109 3.95 -0.82 -1.33
C ALA A 109 2.97 -0.87 -0.15
N THR A 110 2.95 -1.99 0.57
CA THR A 110 2.05 -2.21 1.70
C THR A 110 2.60 -3.20 2.72
N TRP A 111 2.19 -3.09 3.98
CA TRP A 111 2.36 -4.11 5.01
C TRP A 111 1.11 -4.99 5.20
N ASN A 112 0.05 -4.77 4.43
CA ASN A 112 -1.13 -5.64 4.47
C ASN A 112 -0.85 -6.95 3.72
N CYS A 113 -0.19 -7.88 4.40
CA CYS A 113 0.12 -9.21 3.86
C CYS A 113 -1.07 -10.18 3.93
N LYS A 114 -2.18 -9.76 4.53
CA LYS A 114 -3.39 -10.59 4.61
C LYS A 114 -4.21 -10.50 3.31
N HIS A 115 -4.42 -9.30 2.79
CA HIS A 115 -5.35 -9.08 1.68
C HIS A 115 -4.70 -8.43 0.46
N ILE A 116 -3.55 -7.76 0.59
CA ILE A 116 -2.89 -7.07 -0.52
C ILE A 116 -1.60 -7.80 -0.89
N ALA A 117 -0.55 -7.75 -0.06
CA ALA A 117 0.73 -8.42 -0.32
C ALA A 117 0.68 -9.89 0.11
N ASN A 118 -0.22 -10.66 -0.47
CA ASN A 118 -0.42 -12.07 -0.15
C ASN A 118 -0.03 -12.93 -1.36
N ALA A 119 1.13 -13.59 -1.27
CA ALA A 119 1.68 -14.39 -2.35
C ALA A 119 0.76 -15.55 -2.81
N VAL A 120 -0.14 -16.02 -1.94
CA VAL A 120 -1.09 -17.09 -2.29
C VAL A 120 -2.22 -16.57 -3.18
N THR A 121 -2.68 -15.33 -2.97
CA THR A 121 -3.80 -14.74 -3.70
C THR A 121 -3.36 -13.87 -4.89
N LEU A 122 -2.16 -13.31 -4.85
CA LEU A 122 -1.66 -12.40 -5.89
C LEU A 122 -1.68 -12.95 -7.30
N PRO A 123 -1.34 -14.23 -7.58
CA PRO A 123 -1.41 -14.75 -8.95
C PRO A 123 -2.79 -14.59 -9.58
N LEU A 124 -3.86 -14.87 -8.83
CA LEU A 124 -5.23 -14.71 -9.30
C LEU A 124 -5.63 -13.25 -9.41
N VAL A 125 -5.18 -12.39 -8.49
CA VAL A 125 -5.37 -10.94 -8.56
C VAL A 125 -4.77 -10.37 -9.84
N TYR A 126 -3.55 -10.76 -10.17
CA TYR A 126 -2.86 -10.34 -11.38
C TYR A 126 -3.56 -10.83 -12.65
N GLU A 127 -4.04 -12.06 -12.64
CA GLU A 127 -4.83 -12.63 -13.75
C GLU A 127 -6.10 -11.81 -13.99
N VAL A 128 -6.84 -11.47 -12.93
CA VAL A 128 -8.06 -10.66 -13.02
C VAL A 128 -7.76 -9.27 -13.57
N CYS A 129 -6.71 -8.59 -13.08
CA CYS A 129 -6.31 -7.28 -13.60
C CYS A 129 -6.03 -7.34 -15.11
N ARG A 130 -5.25 -8.31 -15.57
CA ARG A 130 -4.92 -8.48 -16.99
C ARG A 130 -6.13 -8.83 -17.83
N ALA A 131 -7.04 -9.67 -17.33
CA ALA A 131 -8.29 -9.99 -18.01
C ALA A 131 -9.20 -8.77 -18.21
N GLU A 132 -9.14 -7.80 -17.30
CA GLU A 132 -9.85 -6.52 -17.41
C GLU A 132 -9.06 -5.45 -18.23
N GLY A 133 -7.89 -5.80 -18.76
CA GLY A 133 -7.08 -4.92 -19.62
C GLY A 133 -6.07 -4.04 -18.89
N TYR A 134 -5.75 -4.33 -17.64
CA TYR A 134 -4.79 -3.56 -16.86
C TYR A 134 -3.57 -4.40 -16.50
N GLU A 135 -2.38 -3.84 -16.65
CA GLU A 135 -1.18 -4.43 -16.06
C GLU A 135 -1.17 -4.15 -14.56
N PRO A 136 -1.14 -5.18 -13.70
CA PRO A 136 -1.12 -4.99 -12.26
C PRO A 136 0.23 -4.42 -11.80
N PRO A 137 0.25 -3.66 -10.67
CA PRO A 137 1.50 -3.28 -10.04
C PRO A 137 2.22 -4.50 -9.46
N ILE A 138 3.52 -4.39 -9.26
CA ILE A 138 4.24 -5.31 -8.38
C ILE A 138 3.83 -4.98 -6.94
N VAL A 139 3.08 -5.87 -6.33
CA VAL A 139 2.68 -5.71 -4.92
C VAL A 139 3.80 -6.21 -4.03
N CYS A 140 4.30 -5.35 -3.15
CA CYS A 140 5.46 -5.62 -2.32
C CYS A 140 5.38 -4.90 -0.96
N THR A 141 6.29 -5.27 -0.09
CA THR A 141 6.51 -4.57 1.18
C THR A 141 7.65 -3.55 1.05
N PRO A 142 7.76 -2.56 1.94
CA PRO A 142 8.92 -1.68 1.99
C PRO A 142 10.26 -2.42 2.12
N TYR A 143 10.25 -3.62 2.73
CA TYR A 143 11.43 -4.46 2.83
C TYR A 143 11.99 -4.84 1.45
N GLU A 144 11.14 -5.30 0.54
CA GLU A 144 11.54 -5.71 -0.81
C GLU A 144 12.01 -4.51 -1.67
N LEU A 145 11.57 -3.30 -1.33
CA LEU A 145 12.00 -2.06 -1.99
C LEU A 145 13.33 -1.49 -1.43
N MET A 146 13.94 -2.12 -0.43
CA MET A 146 15.28 -1.74 0.06
C MET A 146 16.38 -1.99 -0.98
N GLY A 147 16.17 -2.97 -1.88
CA GLY A 147 17.18 -3.33 -2.88
C GLY A 147 18.43 -3.96 -2.27
N GLU A 148 19.57 -3.79 -2.94
CA GLU A 148 20.86 -4.37 -2.53
C GLU A 148 21.48 -3.66 -1.31
N ASP A 149 20.99 -2.47 -0.95
CA ASP A 149 21.50 -1.68 0.19
C ASP A 149 20.98 -2.17 1.55
N TYR A 150 20.28 -3.31 1.57
CA TYR A 150 19.88 -3.94 2.81
C TYR A 150 21.09 -4.68 3.42
N GLU A 151 21.87 -3.99 4.24
CA GLU A 151 22.83 -4.64 5.11
C GLU A 151 22.08 -5.30 6.27
N GLU A 152 22.21 -6.62 6.37
CA GLU A 152 21.77 -7.36 7.56
C GLU A 152 22.51 -6.80 8.77
N VAL A 153 21.75 -6.32 9.72
CA VAL A 153 22.27 -5.91 11.03
C VAL A 153 22.42 -7.13 11.92
#